data_c03cb736665bf098a210063aa3cc8d97
#
_entry.id   c03cb736665bf098a210063aa3cc8d97
#
_cell.length_a   1.000
_cell.length_b   1.000
_cell.length_c   1.000
_cell.angle_alpha   90.00
_cell.angle_beta   90.00
_cell.angle_gamma   90.00
#
_symmetry.space_group_name_H-M   'P 1'
#
loop_
_entity.id
_entity.type
_entity.pdbx_description
1 polymer ?
#
loop_
_entity_poly.entity_id
_entity_poly.type
_entity_poly.pdbx_seq_one_letter_code
_entity_poly.pdbx_strand_id
1 'polypeptide(L)' 'MINGRHEVMTVPELAEYLQCNKSTIYRLIKKGEIPAFKVGADWRFKREVIEEWLEQQHRRSIPRE' A
#
# COMPACT_ATOMS: atom_id res chain seq x y z
N MET A 1 0.67 -21.40 -11.70
CA MET A 1 -0.02 -20.88 -11.81
C MET A 1 -0.42 -19.79 -11.18
N ILE A 2 -1.07 -19.03 -11.60
CA ILE A 2 -1.44 -17.88 -11.06
C ILE A 2 -2.61 -18.04 -10.23
N ASN A 3 -2.62 -17.49 -9.10
CA ASN A 3 -3.70 -17.66 -8.22
C ASN A 3 -4.41 -16.37 -7.96
N GLY A 4 -4.30 -15.40 -8.80
CA GLY A 4 -5.03 -14.17 -8.66
C GLY A 4 -4.44 -13.19 -7.67
N ARG A 5 -3.38 -13.55 -7.01
CA ARG A 5 -2.72 -12.63 -6.10
C ARG A 5 -1.46 -12.12 -6.73
N HIS A 6 -1.27 -10.83 -6.64
CA HIS A 6 -0.06 -10.23 -7.18
C HIS A 6 0.92 -9.94 -6.05
N GLU A 7 2.15 -10.38 -6.25
CA GLU A 7 3.20 -10.07 -5.29
C GLU A 7 3.49 -8.60 -5.29
N VAL A 8 3.33 -7.97 -6.43
CA VAL A 8 3.60 -6.55 -6.59
C VAL A 8 2.33 -5.89 -7.11
N MET A 9 1.96 -4.78 -6.49
CA MET A 9 0.74 -4.08 -6.84
C MET A 9 1.05 -2.73 -7.42
N THR A 10 0.18 -2.30 -8.34
CA THR A 10 0.24 -0.94 -8.88
C THR A 10 -0.52 -0.01 -7.96
N VAL A 11 -0.45 1.31 -8.24
CA VAL A 11 -1.20 2.27 -7.45
C VAL A 11 -2.71 2.01 -7.51
N PRO A 12 -3.30 1.80 -8.69
CA PRO A 12 -4.74 1.51 -8.72
C PRO A 12 -5.10 0.24 -7.95
N GLU A 13 -4.26 -0.77 -8.05
CA GLU A 13 -4.52 -2.02 -7.34
C GLU A 13 -4.45 -1.84 -5.84
N LEU A 14 -3.48 -1.06 -5.39
CA LEU A 14 -3.38 -0.80 -3.95
C LEU A 14 -4.54 0.05 -3.47
N ALA A 15 -4.94 1.05 -4.26
CA ALA A 15 -6.06 1.89 -3.88
C ALA A 15 -7.32 1.05 -3.70
N GLU A 16 -7.52 0.09 -4.60
CA GLU A 16 -8.66 -0.79 -4.50
C GLU A 16 -8.55 -1.68 -3.27
N TYR A 17 -7.37 -2.21 -3.04
CA TYR A 17 -7.12 -3.07 -1.90
C TYR A 17 -7.39 -2.35 -0.59
N LEU A 18 -6.97 -1.10 -0.49
CA LEU A 18 -7.18 -0.30 0.71
C LEU A 18 -8.51 0.44 0.71
N GLN A 19 -9.24 0.34 -0.38
CA GLN A 19 -10.55 0.98 -0.52
C GLN A 19 -10.46 2.48 -0.32
N CYS A 20 -9.51 3.09 -1.01
CA CYS A 20 -9.35 4.53 -0.95
C CYS A 20 -9.05 5.05 -2.35
N ASN A 21 -8.93 6.35 -2.48
CA ASN A 21 -8.66 6.98 -3.76
C ASN A 21 -7.18 6.91 -4.10
N LYS A 22 -6.89 6.91 -5.40
CA LYS A 22 -5.50 6.92 -5.83
C LYS A 22 -4.78 8.17 -5.33
N SER A 23 -5.49 9.27 -5.24
CA SER A 23 -4.86 10.50 -4.76
C SER A 23 -4.37 10.34 -3.33
N THR A 24 -5.07 9.55 -2.53
CA THR A 24 -4.64 9.28 -1.18
C THR A 24 -3.31 8.52 -1.19
N ILE A 25 -3.19 7.55 -2.11
CA ILE A 25 -1.96 6.79 -2.21
C ILE A 25 -0.80 7.70 -2.60
N TYR A 26 -1.01 8.56 -3.58
CA TYR A 26 0.05 9.46 -4.03
C TYR A 26 0.46 10.43 -2.92
N ARG A 27 -0.50 10.85 -2.12
CA ARG A 27 -0.18 11.74 -1.01
C ARG A 27 0.68 11.03 0.02
N LEU A 28 0.36 9.78 0.31
CA LEU A 28 1.15 9.00 1.27
C LEU A 28 2.55 8.75 0.75
N ILE A 29 2.69 8.50 -0.55
CA ILE A 29 3.99 8.32 -1.14
C ILE A 29 4.81 9.59 -0.99
N LYS A 30 4.20 10.72 -1.29
CA LYS A 30 4.88 11.99 -1.25
C LYS A 30 5.38 12.31 0.16
N LYS A 31 4.61 11.92 1.15
CA LYS A 31 5.00 12.16 2.54
C LYS A 31 5.95 11.10 3.07
N GLY A 32 6.20 10.07 2.30
CA GLY A 32 7.06 9.00 2.75
C GLY A 32 6.43 8.15 3.84
N GLU A 33 5.11 8.07 3.85
CA GLU A 33 4.40 7.35 4.89
C GLU A 33 3.91 5.98 4.49
N ILE A 34 4.25 5.54 3.29
CA ILE A 34 3.85 4.23 2.82
C ILE A 34 5.03 3.60 2.10
N PRO A 35 5.29 2.32 2.33
CA PRO A 35 6.43 1.67 1.67
C PRO A 35 6.13 1.45 0.19
N ALA A 36 6.87 2.12 -0.65
CA ALA A 36 6.71 2.05 -2.09
C ALA A 36 8.08 2.03 -2.74
N PHE A 37 8.16 1.49 -3.94
CA PHE A 37 9.41 1.53 -4.68
C PHE A 37 9.08 1.83 -6.13
N LYS A 38 10.06 2.31 -6.85
CA LYS A 38 9.86 2.67 -8.24
C LYS A 38 10.38 1.61 -9.18
N VAL A 39 9.59 1.34 -10.21
CA VAL A 39 10.04 0.49 -11.29
C VAL A 39 9.91 1.38 -12.54
N GLY A 40 11.04 1.83 -13.04
CA GLY A 40 11.01 2.83 -14.09
C GLY A 40 10.43 4.12 -13.55
N ALA A 41 9.38 4.60 -14.15
CA ALA A 41 8.74 5.84 -13.73
C ALA A 41 7.52 5.59 -12.86
N ASP A 42 7.21 4.35 -12.59
CA ASP A 42 5.95 4.01 -11.91
C ASP A 42 6.20 3.51 -10.50
N TRP A 43 5.26 3.81 -9.61
CA TRP A 43 5.33 3.32 -8.25
C TRP A 43 4.74 1.92 -8.15
N ARG A 44 5.34 1.11 -7.31
CA ARG A 44 4.86 -0.25 -7.06
C ARG A 44 4.95 -0.54 -5.58
N PHE A 45 4.18 -1.54 -5.14
CA PHE A 45 4.12 -1.91 -3.74
C PHE A 45 4.22 -3.41 -3.62
N LYS A 46 5.03 -3.87 -2.68
CA LYS A 46 5.15 -5.29 -2.46
C LYS A 46 4.07 -5.70 -1.47
N ARG A 47 3.27 -6.69 -1.86
CA ARG A 47 2.12 -7.08 -1.04
C ARG A 47 2.49 -7.44 0.39
N GLU A 48 3.54 -8.22 0.54
CA GLU A 48 3.98 -8.61 1.87
C GLU A 48 4.31 -7.42 2.75
N VAL A 49 5.00 -6.46 2.16
CA VAL A 49 5.40 -5.28 2.90
C VAL A 49 4.20 -4.42 3.24
N ILE A 50 3.24 -4.34 2.32
CA ILE A 50 2.02 -3.58 2.58
C ILE A 50 1.21 -4.24 3.68
N GLU A 51 1.17 -5.56 3.72
CA GLU A 51 0.43 -6.25 4.76
C GLU A 51 1.01 -5.97 6.14
N GLU A 52 2.33 -5.94 6.24
CA GLU A 52 2.98 -5.59 7.49
C GLU A 52 2.71 -4.14 7.87
N TRP A 53 2.78 -3.27 6.86
CA TRP A 53 2.54 -1.85 7.08
C TRP A 53 1.10 -1.63 7.58
N LEU A 54 0.15 -2.34 7.00
CA LEU A 54 -1.24 -2.24 7.42
C LEU A 54 -1.41 -2.68 8.88
N GLU A 55 -0.72 -3.72 9.24
CA GLU A 55 -0.80 -4.21 10.61
C GLU A 55 -0.31 -3.14 11.57
N GLN A 56 0.76 -2.46 11.21
CA GLN A 56 1.28 -1.39 12.04
C GLN A 56 0.32 -0.23 12.11
N GLN A 57 -0.29 0.13 10.98
CA GLN A 57 -1.26 1.21 10.98
C GLN A 57 -2.46 0.87 11.84
N HIS A 58 -2.90 -0.37 11.77
CA HIS A 58 -4.03 -0.82 12.56
C HIS A 58 -3.74 -0.68 14.05
N ARG A 59 -2.56 -1.12 14.47
CA ARG A 59 -2.20 -1.04 15.88
C ARG A 59 -2.12 0.39 16.36
N ARG A 60 -1.60 1.28 15.53
CA ARG A 60 -1.47 2.66 15.92
C ARG A 60 -2.79 3.38 15.98
N SER A 61 -3.80 2.86 15.27
CA SER A 61 -5.10 3.48 15.23
C SER A 61 -6.05 2.97 16.31
N ILE A 62 -5.71 1.88 16.98
CA ILE A 62 -6.57 1.33 18.00
C ILE A 62 -6.54 2.24 19.21
N PRO A 63 -7.70 2.67 19.70
CA PRO A 63 -7.73 3.52 20.87
C PRO A 63 -7.24 2.78 22.10
N ARG A 64 -6.50 3.51 22.96
CA ARG A 64 -6.05 2.91 24.11
C ARG A 64 -6.96 3.24 25.14
N GLU A 65 -7.61 2.65 25.74
CA GLU A 65 -8.55 3.05 26.63
C GLU A 65 -8.37 2.85 27.73
#